data_b79ee1cbf73342b8b4c922627a8fed14
#
_entry.id   b79ee1cbf73342b8b4c922627a8fed14
#
_cell.length_a   1.000
_cell.length_b   1.000
_cell.length_c   1.000
_cell.angle_alpha   90.00
_cell.angle_beta   90.00
_cell.angle_gamma   90.00
#
_symmetry.space_group_name_H-M   'P 1'
#
loop_
_entity.id
_entity.type
_entity.pdbx_description
1 polymer ?
#
loop_
_entity_poly.entity_id
_entity_poly.type
_entity_poly.pdbx_seq_one_letter_code
_entity_poly.pdbx_strand_id
1 'polypeptide(L)'
;MKYSTSLKLNHIFRRLYHTSGVADGLLVLYARKNRTDGNRVGVTVSKKLGKAHVRNRTRRRIREVYRLNEEKFQPGWDIVVVARTKAVEAPFEKLMASCLTLAKKAGILKPVQIQD
;
A
#
# COMPACT_ATOMS: atom_id res chain seq x y z
N MET A 1 -11.54 -3.91 6.74
CA MET A 1 -11.62 -2.95 5.62
C MET A 1 -13.06 -2.91 5.12
N LYS A 2 -13.60 -1.73 4.87
CA LYS A 2 -15.02 -1.56 4.53
C LYS A 2 -15.34 -1.88 3.08
N TYR A 3 -14.50 -1.44 2.15
CA TYR A 3 -14.73 -1.61 0.71
C TYR A 3 -13.51 -2.15 -0.01
N SER A 4 -12.56 -2.67 0.72
CA SER A 4 -11.32 -3.19 0.18
C SER A 4 -11.17 -4.66 0.47
N THR A 5 -10.51 -5.37 -0.42
CA THR A 5 -10.21 -6.79 -0.26
C THR A 5 -8.72 -7.03 -0.47
N SER A 6 -8.26 -8.19 -0.06
CA SER A 6 -6.86 -8.57 -0.29
C SER A 6 -6.63 -8.93 -1.75
N LEU A 7 -5.52 -8.46 -2.28
CA LEU A 7 -5.08 -8.78 -3.63
C LEU A 7 -4.25 -10.06 -3.59
N LYS A 8 -4.78 -11.15 -4.15
CA LYS A 8 -4.15 -12.47 -4.05
C LYS A 8 -3.75 -13.09 -5.39
N LEU A 9 -4.18 -12.52 -6.50
CA LEU A 9 -3.95 -13.13 -7.80
C LEU A 9 -2.63 -12.66 -8.40
N ASN A 10 -1.73 -13.62 -8.68
CA ASN A 10 -0.40 -13.31 -9.19
C ASN A 10 -0.39 -12.52 -10.50
N HIS A 11 -1.35 -12.78 -11.40
CA HIS A 11 -1.40 -12.07 -12.67
C HIS A 11 -1.74 -10.58 -12.47
N ILE A 12 -2.49 -10.25 -11.43
CA ILE A 12 -2.80 -8.86 -11.08
C ILE A 12 -1.54 -8.16 -10.54
N PHE A 13 -0.78 -8.85 -9.69
CA PHE A 13 0.51 -8.33 -9.23
C PHE A 13 1.45 -8.02 -10.39
N ARG A 14 1.55 -8.94 -11.37
CA ARG A 14 2.40 -8.73 -12.55
C ARG A 14 1.98 -7.51 -13.35
N ARG A 15 0.69 -7.30 -13.54
CA ARG A 15 0.18 -6.12 -14.25
C ARG A 15 0.54 -4.83 -13.52
N LEU A 16 0.46 -4.85 -12.19
CA LEU A 16 0.79 -3.68 -11.39
C LEU A 16 2.26 -3.31 -11.49
N TYR A 17 3.15 -4.30 -11.54
CA TYR A 17 4.59 -4.04 -11.68
C TYR A 17 4.97 -3.45 -13.04
N HIS A 18 4.11 -3.54 -14.03
CA HIS A 18 4.31 -2.86 -15.32
C HIS A 18 3.87 -1.40 -15.31
N THR A 19 3.18 -0.96 -14.27
CA THR A 19 2.84 0.45 -14.12
C THR A 19 4.01 1.19 -13.47
N SER A 20 4.01 2.52 -13.61
CA SER A 20 5.02 3.33 -12.94
C SER A 20 4.75 3.36 -11.43
N GLY A 21 5.69 2.84 -10.65
CA GLY A 21 5.60 2.89 -9.20
C GLY A 21 6.14 4.20 -8.65
N VAL A 22 5.71 4.55 -7.45
CA VAL A 22 6.28 5.65 -6.67
C VAL A 22 6.98 5.07 -5.46
N ALA A 23 8.09 5.65 -5.06
CA ALA A 23 8.94 5.06 -4.03
C ALA A 23 9.55 6.12 -3.12
N ASP A 24 9.83 5.70 -1.89
CA ASP A 24 10.69 6.44 -0.97
C ASP A 24 11.67 5.46 -0.31
N GLY A 25 12.28 5.85 0.80
CA GLY A 25 13.24 5.00 1.50
C GLY A 25 12.63 3.77 2.17
N LEU A 26 11.32 3.76 2.40
CA LEU A 26 10.64 2.68 3.15
C LEU A 26 9.81 1.77 2.26
N LEU A 27 9.08 2.32 1.29
CA LEU A 27 8.07 1.60 0.54
C LEU A 27 8.16 1.92 -0.95
N VAL A 28 7.61 1.01 -1.76
CA VAL A 28 7.28 1.27 -3.17
C VAL A 28 5.79 1.00 -3.32
N LEU A 29 5.07 1.90 -3.98
CA LEU A 29 3.63 1.78 -4.18
C LEU A 29 3.31 1.75 -5.66
N TYR A 30 2.54 0.74 -6.07
CA TYR A 30 2.00 0.61 -7.42
C TYR A 30 0.48 0.69 -7.35
N ALA A 31 -0.15 1.36 -8.29
CA ALA A 31 -1.60 1.48 -8.33
C ALA A 31 -2.11 1.46 -9.76
N ARG A 32 -3.27 0.84 -9.96
CA ARG A 32 -3.94 0.77 -11.23
C ARG A 32 -5.45 0.76 -11.01
N LYS A 33 -6.22 1.46 -11.85
CA LYS A 33 -7.68 1.40 -11.79
C LYS A 33 -8.17 0.00 -12.09
N ASN A 34 -9.15 -0.47 -11.31
CA ASN A 34 -9.69 -1.82 -11.45
C ASN A 34 -11.12 -1.86 -11.96
N ARG A 35 -11.73 -0.70 -12.22
CA ARG A 35 -13.10 -0.57 -12.75
C ARG A 35 -14.17 -1.16 -11.84
N THR A 36 -13.92 -1.22 -10.54
CA THR A 36 -14.90 -1.62 -9.54
C THR A 36 -15.10 -0.50 -8.51
N ASP A 37 -16.04 -0.67 -7.60
CA ASP A 37 -16.31 0.31 -6.55
C ASP A 37 -15.42 0.13 -5.32
N GLY A 38 -14.62 -0.92 -5.29
CA GLY A 38 -13.77 -1.24 -4.15
C GLY A 38 -12.30 -1.29 -4.53
N ASN A 39 -11.45 -1.32 -3.53
CA ASN A 39 -10.01 -1.47 -3.69
C ASN A 39 -9.58 -2.91 -3.44
N ARG A 40 -8.54 -3.34 -4.15
CA ARG A 40 -7.83 -4.57 -3.84
C ARG A 40 -6.42 -4.19 -3.42
N VAL A 41 -6.01 -4.65 -2.25
CA VAL A 41 -4.74 -4.24 -1.64
C VAL A 41 -3.87 -5.44 -1.37
N GLY A 42 -2.66 -5.41 -1.86
CA GLY A 42 -1.66 -6.42 -1.60
C GLY A 42 -0.42 -5.80 -0.98
N VAL A 43 0.22 -6.55 -0.09
CA VAL A 43 1.49 -6.14 0.51
C VAL A 43 2.52 -7.21 0.22
N THR A 44 3.63 -6.81 -0.36
CA THR A 44 4.74 -7.70 -0.68
C THR A 44 5.92 -7.43 0.24
N VAL A 45 6.41 -8.48 0.88
CA VAL A 45 7.61 -8.43 1.71
C VAL A 45 8.53 -9.56 1.24
N SER A 46 9.64 -9.19 0.62
CA SER A 46 10.61 -10.14 0.05
C SER A 46 11.27 -11.00 1.13
N LYS A 47 11.61 -12.23 0.77
CA LYS A 47 12.36 -13.14 1.65
C LYS A 47 13.70 -12.54 2.12
N LYS A 48 14.26 -11.61 1.37
CA LYS A 48 15.51 -10.92 1.72
C LYS A 48 15.38 -10.05 2.98
N LEU A 49 14.16 -9.67 3.37
CA LEU A 49 13.94 -8.76 4.49
C LEU A 49 13.95 -9.45 5.85
N GLY A 50 14.00 -10.78 5.89
CA GLY A 50 14.12 -11.51 7.14
C GLY A 50 13.35 -12.82 7.16
N LYS A 51 13.32 -13.43 8.33
CA LYS A 51 12.62 -14.70 8.57
C LYS A 51 11.10 -14.49 8.44
N ALA A 52 10.37 -15.61 8.35
CA ALA A 52 8.93 -15.58 8.15
C ALA A 52 8.19 -14.71 9.18
N HIS A 53 8.55 -14.80 10.45
CA HIS A 53 7.89 -14.03 11.50
C HIS A 53 8.13 -12.51 11.35
N VAL A 54 9.32 -12.11 10.90
CA VAL A 54 9.66 -10.71 10.63
C VAL A 54 8.86 -10.20 9.44
N ARG A 55 8.79 -11.00 8.36
CA ARG A 55 8.03 -10.63 7.17
C ARG A 55 6.54 -10.53 7.47
N ASN A 56 5.99 -11.45 8.25
CA ASN A 56 4.58 -11.43 8.63
C ASN A 56 4.25 -10.19 9.48
N ARG A 57 5.14 -9.85 10.41
CA ARG A 57 4.99 -8.64 11.23
C ARG A 57 4.99 -7.38 10.37
N THR A 58 5.94 -7.28 9.44
CA THR A 58 6.05 -6.13 8.53
C THR A 58 4.80 -6.01 7.67
N ARG A 59 4.32 -7.13 7.13
CA ARG A 59 3.11 -7.17 6.32
C ARG A 59 1.89 -6.69 7.10
N ARG A 60 1.72 -7.17 8.33
CA ARG A 60 0.60 -6.76 9.20
C ARG A 60 0.65 -5.28 9.50
N ARG A 61 1.83 -4.72 9.76
CA ARG A 61 2.00 -3.31 10.07
C ARG A 61 1.61 -2.44 8.89
N ILE A 62 2.02 -2.80 7.67
CA ILE A 62 1.67 -2.06 6.46
C ILE A 62 0.17 -2.17 6.19
N ARG A 63 -0.43 -3.35 6.35
CA ARG A 63 -1.88 -3.52 6.21
C ARG A 63 -2.64 -2.66 7.22
N GLU A 64 -2.14 -2.54 8.42
CA GLU A 64 -2.76 -1.71 9.45
C GLU A 64 -2.71 -0.23 9.08
N VAL A 65 -1.60 0.23 8.49
CA VAL A 65 -1.52 1.59 7.95
C VAL A 65 -2.64 1.84 6.94
N TYR A 66 -2.83 0.91 6.00
CA TYR A 66 -3.90 1.06 5.02
C TYR A 66 -5.28 1.02 5.68
N ARG A 67 -5.51 0.06 6.57
CA ARG A 67 -6.81 -0.09 7.26
C ARG A 67 -7.22 1.20 7.99
N LEU A 68 -6.28 1.82 8.67
CA LEU A 68 -6.54 3.06 9.41
C LEU A 68 -6.81 4.25 8.51
N ASN A 69 -6.37 4.20 7.26
CA ASN A 69 -6.47 5.31 6.32
C ASN A 69 -7.35 4.98 5.10
N GLU A 70 -8.04 3.85 5.12
CA GLU A 70 -8.84 3.38 3.98
C GLU A 70 -9.77 4.45 3.42
N GLU A 71 -10.42 5.21 4.29
CA GLU A 71 -11.39 6.23 3.88
C GLU A 71 -10.75 7.42 3.15
N LYS A 72 -9.43 7.59 3.28
CA LYS A 72 -8.70 8.64 2.57
C LYS A 72 -8.39 8.27 1.13
N PHE A 73 -8.50 6.98 0.79
CA PHE A 73 -8.19 6.48 -0.55
C PHE A 73 -9.42 6.55 -1.44
N GLN A 74 -9.18 6.88 -2.72
CA GLN A 74 -10.23 6.79 -3.72
C GLN A 74 -10.58 5.32 -3.94
N PRO A 75 -11.88 4.96 -4.13
CA PRO A 75 -12.24 3.59 -4.48
C PRO A 75 -11.90 3.28 -5.94
N GLY A 76 -11.81 1.99 -6.25
CA GLY A 76 -11.64 1.53 -7.62
C GLY A 76 -10.18 1.33 -8.05
N TRP A 77 -9.29 1.06 -7.11
CA TRP A 77 -7.87 0.85 -7.39
C TRP A 77 -7.38 -0.50 -6.93
N ASP A 78 -6.51 -1.12 -7.74
CA ASP A 78 -5.64 -2.18 -7.29
C ASP A 78 -4.34 -1.53 -6.79
N ILE A 79 -3.95 -1.83 -5.57
CA ILE A 79 -2.82 -1.21 -4.90
C ILE A 79 -1.88 -2.30 -4.39
N VAL A 80 -0.61 -2.19 -4.72
CA VAL A 80 0.42 -3.06 -4.15
C VAL A 80 1.47 -2.20 -3.46
N VAL A 81 1.71 -2.51 -2.20
CA VAL A 81 2.75 -1.85 -1.41
C VAL A 81 3.89 -2.86 -1.21
N VAL A 82 5.08 -2.49 -1.64
CA VAL A 82 6.28 -3.32 -1.50
C VAL A 82 7.15 -2.74 -0.39
N ALA A 83 7.46 -3.57 0.61
CA ALA A 83 8.33 -3.14 1.70
C ALA A 83 9.79 -3.15 1.25
N ARG A 84 10.51 -2.08 1.58
CA ARG A 84 11.96 -2.00 1.44
C ARG A 84 12.61 -2.38 2.77
N THR A 85 13.91 -2.66 2.76
CA THR A 85 14.63 -3.13 3.94
C THR A 85 14.40 -2.25 5.17
N LYS A 86 14.43 -0.93 5.00
CA LYS A 86 14.26 0.01 6.11
C LYS A 86 12.85 -0.02 6.73
N ALA A 87 11.86 -0.56 6.01
CA ALA A 87 10.50 -0.65 6.55
C ALA A 87 10.39 -1.63 7.72
N VAL A 88 11.26 -2.64 7.77
CA VAL A 88 11.19 -3.69 8.79
C VAL A 88 11.28 -3.12 10.21
N GLU A 89 12.16 -2.15 10.43
CA GLU A 89 12.39 -1.55 11.75
C GLU A 89 11.87 -0.12 11.88
N ALA A 90 11.20 0.39 10.84
CA ALA A 90 10.69 1.75 10.87
C ALA A 90 9.60 1.91 11.93
N PRO A 91 9.55 3.05 12.65
CA PRO A 91 8.42 3.36 13.51
C PRO A 91 7.11 3.39 12.72
N PHE A 92 6.01 3.03 13.37
CA PHE A 92 4.72 2.93 12.71
C PHE A 92 4.28 4.25 12.07
N GLU A 93 4.48 5.36 12.75
CA GLU A 93 4.12 6.67 12.21
C GLU A 93 4.93 7.04 10.95
N LYS A 94 6.14 6.51 10.81
CA LYS A 94 6.92 6.71 9.59
C LYS A 94 6.41 5.86 8.44
N LEU A 95 5.98 4.64 8.71
CA LEU A 95 5.31 3.81 7.71
C LEU A 95 4.03 4.48 7.23
N MET A 96 3.25 5.02 8.16
CA MET A 96 2.01 5.73 7.84
C MET A 96 2.29 6.95 6.96
N ALA A 97 3.25 7.80 7.34
CA ALA A 97 3.61 8.98 6.56
C ALA A 97 4.11 8.61 5.17
N SER A 98 4.95 7.58 5.07
CA SER A 98 5.46 7.08 3.79
C SER A 98 4.32 6.63 2.87
N CYS A 99 3.42 5.80 3.38
CA CYS A 99 2.29 5.27 2.62
C CYS A 99 1.41 6.40 2.08
N LEU A 100 1.05 7.36 2.94
CA LEU A 100 0.19 8.47 2.52
C LEU A 100 0.89 9.41 1.54
N THR A 101 2.17 9.66 1.73
CA THR A 101 2.96 10.47 0.78
C THR A 101 3.01 9.81 -0.60
N LEU A 102 3.26 8.50 -0.65
CA LEU A 102 3.30 7.78 -1.91
C LEU A 102 1.93 7.68 -2.56
N ALA A 103 0.88 7.47 -1.78
CA ALA A 103 -0.49 7.45 -2.29
C ALA A 103 -0.90 8.80 -2.89
N LYS A 104 -0.47 9.90 -2.26
CA LYS A 104 -0.69 11.24 -2.80
C LYS A 104 0.03 11.44 -4.12
N LYS A 105 1.29 11.01 -4.20
CA LYS A 105 2.09 11.08 -5.44
C LYS A 105 1.47 10.24 -6.57
N ALA A 106 0.91 9.09 -6.22
CA ALA A 106 0.24 8.22 -7.18
C ALA A 106 -1.14 8.74 -7.61
N GLY A 107 -1.66 9.76 -6.93
CA GLY A 107 -2.95 10.35 -7.26
C GLY A 107 -4.16 9.52 -6.81
N ILE A 108 -3.99 8.69 -5.81
CA ILE A 108 -5.04 7.77 -5.34
C ILE A 108 -5.67 8.17 -4.01
N LEU A 109 -5.31 9.30 -3.46
CA LEU A 109 -5.98 9.85 -2.28
C LEU A 109 -7.11 10.78 -2.68
N LYS A 110 -8.17 10.79 -1.87
CA LYS A 110 -9.25 11.76 -2.02
C LYS A 110 -8.72 13.16 -1.75
N PRO A 111 -9.28 14.19 -2.40
CA PRO A 111 -8.90 15.58 -2.09
C PRO A 111 -9.14 15.88 -0.62
N VAL A 112 -8.23 16.64 -0.02
CA VAL A 112 -8.40 17.10 1.35
C VAL A 112 -9.58 18.08 1.37
N GLN A 113 -10.59 17.77 2.20
CA GLN A 113 -11.68 18.70 2.41
C GLN A 113 -11.27 19.69 3.48
N ILE A 114 -11.20 20.95 3.08
CA ILE A 114 -10.99 22.03 4.03
C ILE A 114 -12.36 22.35 4.62
N GLN A 115 -12.53 22.08 5.90
CA GLN A 115 -13.74 22.49 6.62
C GLN A 115 -13.47 23.84 7.26
N ASP A 116 -14.26 24.78 6.88
CA ASP A 116 -14.25 26.11 7.49
C ASP A 116 -15.00 26.09 8.82
#